data_e6b84ed85e3207fe825a1198c165aee8
#
_entry.id   e6b84ed85e3207fe825a1198c165aee8
#
_cell.length_a   1.000
_cell.length_b   1.000
_cell.length_c   1.000
_cell.angle_alpha   90.00
_cell.angle_beta   90.00
_cell.angle_gamma   90.00
#
_symmetry.space_group_name_H-M   'P 1'
#
loop_
_entity.id
_entity.type
_entity.pdbx_description
1 polymer ?
#
loop_
_entity_poly.entity_id
_entity_poly.type
_entity_poly.pdbx_seq_one_letter_code
_entity_poly.pdbx_strand_id
1 'polypeptide(L)'
;MKTLIKTAGAASLLAMAVGSASVSAAALPYLTFSQNAGWSDQNEQFFGGPNGLTGLNFANLTGVDAPANTFADMSWSSTLNGNTSSINLTSFNSSTSPTVGPDVDNLWGPGEFWVIDQLLQTNNVLTVTGGIPNPLWIADTLANLRIFSDAGIAPENLLIADLNSKTTIEFWETLNEDEEDCNSPNPLNTGCDDIYRIAAIELAPITFNFSVYKYTIDFGLAPGPSTPGNTTSLICTTGSCTGVTVPADQIWVFTPESSPGTSSLYVTMAWSAREIPNKVPEPSVLALLGFGVLGAAFATRRRKQS
;
A
#
# COMPACT_ATOMS: atom_id res chain seq x y z
N MET A 1 -40.71 -44.95 72.03
CA MET A 1 -41.03 -43.93 71.06
C MET A 1 -39.80 -43.07 70.87
N LYS A 2 -39.10 -43.23 69.76
CA LYS A 2 -37.92 -42.44 69.43
C LYS A 2 -38.26 -41.57 68.22
N THR A 3 -38.34 -40.25 68.45
CA THR A 3 -38.63 -39.28 67.42
C THR A 3 -37.37 -38.94 66.63
N LEU A 4 -37.37 -39.26 65.35
CA LEU A 4 -36.31 -38.85 64.42
C LEU A 4 -36.59 -37.45 63.96
N ILE A 5 -35.70 -36.50 64.23
CA ILE A 5 -35.69 -35.14 63.66
C ILE A 5 -34.83 -35.22 62.40
N LYS A 6 -35.48 -35.04 61.24
CA LYS A 6 -34.81 -34.84 59.92
C LYS A 6 -34.46 -33.38 59.80
N THR A 7 -33.21 -33.02 59.90
CA THR A 7 -32.74 -31.69 59.47
C THR A 7 -32.53 -31.67 57.96
N ALA A 8 -33.40 -30.95 57.28
CA ALA A 8 -33.23 -30.61 55.84
C ALA A 8 -32.18 -29.49 55.71
N GLY A 9 -31.06 -29.82 55.14
CA GLY A 9 -30.04 -28.84 54.80
C GLY A 9 -30.43 -28.11 53.51
N ALA A 10 -30.73 -26.83 53.61
CA ALA A 10 -30.91 -25.97 52.48
C ALA A 10 -29.56 -25.67 51.85
N ALA A 11 -29.31 -26.27 50.66
CA ALA A 11 -28.21 -25.90 49.81
C ALA A 11 -28.61 -24.61 49.06
N SER A 12 -28.12 -23.44 49.51
CA SER A 12 -28.24 -22.20 48.75
C SER A 12 -27.30 -22.28 47.53
N LEU A 13 -27.85 -22.48 46.37
CA LEU A 13 -27.18 -22.28 45.08
C LEU A 13 -27.04 -20.77 44.90
N LEU A 14 -25.85 -20.21 45.21
CA LEU A 14 -25.49 -18.86 44.82
C LEU A 14 -25.12 -18.92 43.32
N ALA A 15 -26.10 -18.67 42.43
CA ALA A 15 -25.86 -18.45 41.02
C ALA A 15 -25.16 -17.09 40.88
N MET A 16 -23.83 -17.12 40.85
CA MET A 16 -23.06 -15.95 40.38
C MET A 16 -23.32 -15.82 38.88
N ALA A 17 -24.14 -14.86 38.48
CA ALA A 17 -24.20 -14.37 37.13
C ALA A 17 -22.85 -13.74 36.80
N VAL A 18 -21.97 -14.53 36.21
CA VAL A 18 -20.77 -14.00 35.55
C VAL A 18 -21.29 -13.25 34.33
N GLY A 19 -21.57 -11.95 34.49
CA GLY A 19 -21.79 -11.06 33.39
C GLY A 19 -20.54 -11.13 32.50
N SER A 20 -20.66 -11.77 31.37
CA SER A 20 -19.73 -11.61 30.28
C SER A 20 -19.79 -10.12 29.91
N ALA A 21 -18.89 -9.32 30.46
CA ALA A 21 -18.64 -8.00 29.92
C ALA A 21 -18.21 -8.26 28.48
N SER A 22 -19.12 -8.02 27.54
CA SER A 22 -18.75 -7.89 26.15
C SER A 22 -17.72 -6.77 26.11
N VAL A 23 -16.45 -7.12 25.95
CA VAL A 23 -15.43 -6.15 25.60
C VAL A 23 -15.90 -5.61 24.25
N SER A 24 -16.46 -4.41 24.27
CA SER A 24 -16.76 -3.70 23.03
C SER A 24 -15.43 -3.61 22.31
N ALA A 25 -15.35 -4.19 21.13
CA ALA A 25 -14.19 -3.99 20.28
C ALA A 25 -14.01 -2.48 20.16
N ALA A 26 -12.85 -1.98 20.59
CA ALA A 26 -12.56 -0.57 20.46
C ALA A 26 -12.68 -0.23 18.95
N ALA A 27 -13.35 0.87 18.65
CA ALA A 27 -13.41 1.34 17.27
C ALA A 27 -11.98 1.49 16.76
N LEU A 28 -11.74 1.00 15.54
CA LEU A 28 -10.44 1.17 14.90
C LEU A 28 -10.17 2.67 14.75
N PRO A 29 -8.95 3.11 15.08
CA PRO A 29 -8.61 4.51 14.98
C PRO A 29 -8.50 4.98 13.54
N TYR A 30 -8.74 6.26 13.31
CA TYR A 30 -8.31 6.90 12.07
C TYR A 30 -6.79 7.14 12.10
N LEU A 31 -6.19 7.15 10.92
CA LEU A 31 -4.76 7.40 10.75
C LEU A 31 -4.56 8.65 9.88
N THR A 32 -3.37 9.22 9.94
CA THR A 32 -2.88 10.18 8.97
C THR A 32 -1.55 9.69 8.42
N PHE A 33 -1.15 10.20 7.26
CA PHE A 33 0.10 9.79 6.64
C PHE A 33 0.83 10.95 5.98
N SER A 34 2.14 10.78 5.82
CA SER A 34 3.00 11.59 4.97
C SER A 34 3.81 10.65 4.09
N GLN A 35 3.72 10.85 2.79
CA GLN A 35 4.48 10.12 1.79
C GLN A 35 5.47 11.07 1.12
N ASN A 36 6.71 10.59 0.93
CA ASN A 36 7.74 11.27 0.15
C ASN A 36 8.45 10.25 -0.71
N ALA A 37 8.39 10.42 -2.01
CA ALA A 37 9.01 9.52 -2.97
C ALA A 37 9.75 10.32 -4.06
N GLY A 38 10.65 9.64 -4.75
CA GLY A 38 11.37 10.23 -5.88
C GLY A 38 12.16 9.19 -6.65
N TRP A 39 12.56 9.56 -7.85
CA TRP A 39 13.46 8.79 -8.69
C TRP A 39 14.86 8.77 -8.11
N SER A 40 15.52 7.62 -8.10
CA SER A 40 16.92 7.49 -7.70
C SER A 40 17.81 7.55 -8.94
N ASP A 41 18.89 8.31 -8.86
CA ASP A 41 19.98 8.31 -9.85
C ASP A 41 21.01 7.20 -9.58
N GLN A 42 20.72 6.34 -8.62
CA GLN A 42 21.56 5.19 -8.28
C GLN A 42 21.03 3.93 -8.98
N ASN A 43 21.91 3.18 -9.61
CA ASN A 43 21.61 1.92 -10.29
C ASN A 43 20.69 2.02 -11.52
N GLU A 44 20.48 3.23 -12.05
CA GLU A 44 19.77 3.39 -13.31
C GLU A 44 20.53 2.72 -14.46
N GLN A 45 19.81 2.18 -15.41
CA GLN A 45 20.35 1.61 -16.63
C GLN A 45 19.63 2.23 -17.82
N PHE A 46 20.38 2.69 -18.80
CA PHE A 46 19.86 3.28 -20.03
C PHE A 46 20.44 2.59 -21.26
N PHE A 47 19.58 2.11 -22.13
CA PHE A 47 19.99 1.30 -23.30
C PHE A 47 19.84 2.03 -24.62
N GLY A 48 19.21 3.20 -24.65
CA GLY A 48 18.90 3.96 -25.87
C GLY A 48 20.05 4.76 -26.49
N GLY A 49 21.20 4.86 -25.81
CA GLY A 49 22.33 5.69 -26.26
C GLY A 49 22.82 5.43 -27.69
N PRO A 50 23.03 4.16 -28.12
CA PRO A 50 23.46 3.85 -29.48
C PRO A 50 22.46 4.26 -30.56
N ASN A 51 21.21 4.46 -30.20
CA ASN A 51 20.09 4.74 -31.11
C ASN A 51 19.75 6.23 -31.21
N GLY A 52 20.61 7.11 -30.70
CA GLY A 52 20.44 8.55 -30.78
C GLY A 52 19.54 9.14 -29.67
N LEU A 53 19.38 8.43 -28.56
CA LEU A 53 18.73 8.94 -27.36
C LEU A 53 19.79 9.38 -26.33
N THR A 54 19.49 10.43 -25.56
CA THR A 54 20.30 10.83 -24.40
C THR A 54 20.03 9.89 -23.23
N GLY A 55 20.97 9.76 -22.31
CA GLY A 55 20.76 9.07 -21.02
C GLY A 55 19.68 9.75 -20.18
N LEU A 56 19.33 9.10 -19.07
CA LEU A 56 18.37 9.66 -18.11
C LEU A 56 18.93 10.92 -17.49
N ASN A 57 18.07 11.93 -17.37
CA ASN A 57 18.36 13.16 -16.67
C ASN A 57 17.38 13.33 -15.52
N PHE A 58 17.92 13.54 -14.32
CA PHE A 58 17.18 13.69 -13.08
C PHE A 58 17.20 15.17 -12.67
N ALA A 59 16.03 15.69 -12.30
CA ALA A 59 15.87 17.08 -11.94
C ALA A 59 14.92 17.24 -10.74
N ASN A 60 14.98 18.42 -10.10
CA ASN A 60 14.13 18.78 -8.98
C ASN A 60 14.24 17.80 -7.80
N LEU A 61 15.32 17.95 -7.01
CA LEU A 61 15.49 17.21 -5.77
C LEU A 61 14.22 17.24 -4.93
N THR A 62 13.81 16.08 -4.46
CA THR A 62 12.68 15.93 -3.55
C THR A 62 12.98 16.57 -2.20
N GLY A 63 11.91 16.86 -1.41
CA GLY A 63 12.05 17.57 -0.14
C GLY A 63 12.89 16.85 0.91
N VAL A 64 13.19 17.53 1.99
CA VAL A 64 14.07 17.07 3.09
C VAL A 64 13.60 15.79 3.80
N ASP A 65 12.32 15.47 3.70
CA ASP A 65 11.72 14.25 4.29
C ASP A 65 11.74 13.07 3.32
N ALA A 66 12.13 13.27 2.06
CA ALA A 66 12.29 12.19 1.09
C ALA A 66 13.61 11.43 1.31
N PRO A 67 13.73 10.20 0.79
CA PRO A 67 15.01 9.51 0.76
C PRO A 67 16.10 10.34 0.10
N ALA A 68 17.32 10.27 0.61
CA ALA A 68 18.43 11.07 0.11
C ALA A 68 18.71 10.78 -1.38
N ASN A 69 19.05 11.82 -2.13
CA ASN A 69 19.37 11.75 -3.56
C ASN A 69 18.23 11.22 -4.42
N THR A 70 17.00 11.64 -4.13
CA THR A 70 15.84 11.38 -4.98
C THR A 70 15.35 12.65 -5.67
N PHE A 71 14.76 12.47 -6.85
CA PHE A 71 14.36 13.52 -7.77
C PHE A 71 12.89 13.37 -8.14
N ALA A 72 12.19 14.49 -8.27
CA ALA A 72 10.78 14.45 -8.68
C ALA A 72 10.64 14.16 -10.18
N ASP A 73 11.60 14.61 -11.00
CA ASP A 73 11.53 14.47 -12.44
C ASP A 73 12.64 13.56 -12.97
N MET A 74 12.27 12.75 -13.96
CA MET A 74 13.17 11.97 -14.79
C MET A 74 12.80 12.18 -16.24
N SER A 75 13.80 12.38 -17.12
CA SER A 75 13.57 12.64 -18.54
C SER A 75 14.63 12.01 -19.43
N TRP A 76 14.27 11.79 -20.70
CA TRP A 76 15.14 11.32 -21.78
C TRP A 76 14.78 12.03 -23.09
N SER A 77 15.73 12.21 -23.97
CA SER A 77 15.53 13.00 -25.18
C SER A 77 16.13 12.35 -26.41
N SER A 78 15.57 12.66 -27.59
CA SER A 78 16.17 12.32 -28.86
C SER A 78 17.17 13.41 -29.27
N THR A 79 18.39 12.99 -29.64
CA THR A 79 19.39 13.89 -30.21
C THR A 79 19.09 14.27 -31.65
N LEU A 80 18.18 13.58 -32.31
CA LEU A 80 17.86 13.77 -33.73
C LEU A 80 16.78 14.83 -33.95
N ASN A 81 15.74 14.84 -33.12
CA ASN A 81 14.68 15.85 -33.23
C ASN A 81 14.58 16.79 -32.01
N GLY A 82 15.37 16.56 -30.97
CA GLY A 82 15.37 17.38 -29.76
C GLY A 82 14.16 17.21 -28.84
N ASN A 83 13.25 16.30 -29.16
CA ASN A 83 12.09 16.04 -28.32
C ASN A 83 12.50 15.31 -27.04
N THR A 84 11.75 15.58 -25.96
CA THR A 84 12.02 15.05 -24.62
C THR A 84 10.75 14.44 -24.06
N SER A 85 10.82 13.19 -23.64
CA SER A 85 9.81 12.54 -22.81
C SER A 85 10.21 12.60 -21.35
N SER A 86 9.25 12.64 -20.44
CA SER A 86 9.54 12.78 -19.01
C SER A 86 8.47 12.12 -18.14
N ILE A 87 8.85 11.82 -16.90
CA ILE A 87 7.95 11.39 -15.84
C ILE A 87 8.18 12.28 -14.63
N ASN A 88 7.10 12.91 -14.16
CA ASN A 88 7.07 13.59 -12.88
C ASN A 88 6.45 12.68 -11.83
N LEU A 89 7.07 12.57 -10.65
CA LEU A 89 6.56 11.87 -9.49
C LEU A 89 6.18 12.90 -8.43
N THR A 90 4.91 12.93 -8.07
CA THR A 90 4.37 13.79 -7.01
C THR A 90 3.87 12.96 -5.86
N SER A 91 4.37 13.19 -4.65
CA SER A 91 3.89 12.53 -3.43
C SER A 91 2.84 13.37 -2.71
N PHE A 92 1.94 12.70 -2.01
CA PHE A 92 0.86 13.31 -1.26
C PHE A 92 0.95 12.96 0.23
N ASN A 93 0.27 13.74 1.04
CA ASN A 93 -0.02 13.43 2.45
C ASN A 93 -1.54 13.43 2.67
N SER A 94 -1.99 13.11 3.86
CA SER A 94 -3.44 13.05 4.17
C SER A 94 -4.22 14.33 3.83
N SER A 95 -3.56 15.50 3.83
CA SER A 95 -4.24 16.77 3.54
C SER A 95 -4.21 17.14 2.05
N THR A 96 -3.36 16.52 1.24
CA THR A 96 -3.16 16.86 -0.19
C THR A 96 -3.51 15.73 -1.13
N SER A 97 -3.80 14.53 -0.61
CA SER A 97 -4.19 13.37 -1.41
C SER A 97 -5.44 13.66 -2.23
N PRO A 98 -5.43 13.44 -3.55
CA PRO A 98 -6.64 13.46 -4.36
C PRO A 98 -7.45 12.19 -4.06
N THR A 99 -8.14 12.15 -2.93
CA THR A 99 -8.86 10.99 -2.45
C THR A 99 -9.88 10.47 -3.45
N VAL A 100 -9.96 9.17 -3.59
CA VAL A 100 -11.00 8.48 -4.38
C VAL A 100 -12.28 8.28 -3.54
N GLY A 101 -12.47 9.02 -2.45
CA GLY A 101 -13.61 8.86 -1.55
C GLY A 101 -14.11 10.18 -0.96
N PRO A 102 -15.31 10.19 -0.38
CA PRO A 102 -15.98 11.41 0.09
C PRO A 102 -15.48 11.91 1.44
N ASP A 103 -14.35 11.47 1.95
CA ASP A 103 -13.92 11.86 3.29
C ASP A 103 -13.32 13.27 3.27
N VAL A 104 -14.06 14.19 3.89
CA VAL A 104 -13.70 15.62 3.97
C VAL A 104 -12.78 15.94 5.16
N ASP A 105 -12.49 14.94 5.99
CA ASP A 105 -11.85 15.18 7.29
C ASP A 105 -10.32 14.97 7.26
N ASN A 106 -9.74 14.57 6.13
CA ASN A 106 -8.31 14.20 5.97
C ASN A 106 -7.89 13.04 6.90
N LEU A 107 -8.83 12.28 7.40
CA LEU A 107 -8.65 11.13 8.27
C LEU A 107 -8.75 9.85 7.46
N TRP A 108 -7.69 9.06 7.48
CA TRP A 108 -7.63 7.82 6.74
C TRP A 108 -8.26 6.67 7.55
N GLY A 109 -9.46 6.26 7.15
CA GLY A 109 -10.22 5.17 7.76
C GLY A 109 -9.80 3.78 7.28
N PRO A 110 -10.16 2.72 8.03
CA PRO A 110 -9.85 1.35 7.65
C PRO A 110 -10.59 0.94 6.37
N GLY A 111 -9.87 0.38 5.41
CA GLY A 111 -10.40 -0.08 4.12
C GLY A 111 -10.60 1.03 3.08
N GLU A 112 -10.33 2.27 3.40
CA GLU A 112 -10.35 3.38 2.45
C GLU A 112 -9.09 3.41 1.61
N PHE A 113 -9.25 3.59 0.29
CA PHE A 113 -8.13 3.74 -0.64
C PHE A 113 -7.77 5.22 -0.78
N TRP A 114 -6.51 5.53 -0.50
CA TRP A 114 -5.96 6.87 -0.63
C TRP A 114 -4.80 6.89 -1.61
N VAL A 115 -4.74 7.95 -2.42
CA VAL A 115 -3.61 8.19 -3.34
C VAL A 115 -2.43 8.71 -2.54
N ILE A 116 -1.29 8.05 -2.69
CA ILE A 116 -0.03 8.44 -2.02
C ILE A 116 0.98 9.04 -2.98
N ASP A 117 1.01 8.57 -4.23
CA ASP A 117 1.87 9.11 -5.27
C ASP A 117 1.13 9.20 -6.61
N GLN A 118 1.55 10.14 -7.43
CA GLN A 118 1.17 10.26 -8.84
C GLN A 118 2.42 10.22 -9.71
N LEU A 119 2.40 9.36 -10.71
CA LEU A 119 3.32 9.42 -11.83
C LEU A 119 2.60 10.08 -13.01
N LEU A 120 3.14 11.18 -13.48
CA LEU A 120 2.63 11.89 -14.66
C LEU A 120 3.67 11.79 -15.76
N GLN A 121 3.39 10.97 -16.78
CA GLN A 121 4.22 10.88 -17.98
C GLN A 121 3.82 11.96 -18.97
N THR A 122 4.81 12.62 -19.55
CA THR A 122 4.68 13.41 -20.76
C THR A 122 5.38 12.64 -21.88
N ASN A 123 4.62 12.13 -22.84
CA ASN A 123 5.16 11.37 -23.95
C ASN A 123 5.26 12.26 -25.20
N ASN A 124 6.41 12.20 -25.86
CA ASN A 124 6.70 12.91 -27.10
C ASN A 124 7.33 11.95 -28.12
N VAL A 125 7.00 12.13 -29.39
CA VAL A 125 7.61 11.36 -30.48
C VAL A 125 9.13 11.55 -30.46
N LEU A 126 9.85 10.48 -30.18
CA LEU A 126 11.30 10.43 -30.20
C LEU A 126 11.78 9.84 -31.53
N THR A 127 12.61 10.60 -32.26
CA THR A 127 13.25 10.06 -33.47
C THR A 127 14.50 9.29 -33.08
N VAL A 128 14.65 8.08 -33.59
CA VAL A 128 15.77 7.17 -33.30
C VAL A 128 16.42 6.66 -34.58
N THR A 129 17.66 6.19 -34.47
CA THR A 129 18.36 5.47 -35.55
C THR A 129 18.31 3.98 -35.24
N GLY A 130 17.49 3.24 -35.98
CA GLY A 130 17.26 1.82 -35.72
C GLY A 130 16.12 1.59 -34.72
N GLY A 131 16.00 0.39 -34.22
CA GLY A 131 14.94 0.06 -33.23
C GLY A 131 15.23 0.61 -31.84
N ILE A 132 14.18 0.86 -31.06
CA ILE A 132 14.31 1.19 -29.63
C ILE A 132 14.60 -0.10 -28.86
N PRO A 133 15.59 -0.12 -27.96
CA PRO A 133 15.82 -1.29 -27.12
C PRO A 133 14.72 -1.44 -26.09
N ASN A 134 14.33 -2.68 -25.78
CA ASN A 134 13.36 -3.00 -24.75
C ASN A 134 13.99 -3.88 -23.67
N PRO A 135 14.11 -3.39 -22.42
CA PRO A 135 13.67 -2.06 -21.94
C PRO A 135 14.53 -0.92 -22.55
N LEU A 136 13.94 0.28 -22.64
CA LEU A 136 14.68 1.49 -22.92
C LEU A 136 15.50 1.91 -21.70
N TRP A 137 14.91 1.82 -20.51
CA TRP A 137 15.58 2.08 -19.26
C TRP A 137 15.01 1.26 -18.09
N ILE A 138 15.83 1.12 -17.06
CA ILE A 138 15.47 0.58 -15.75
C ILE A 138 15.88 1.61 -14.71
N ALA A 139 14.98 2.00 -13.84
CA ALA A 139 15.23 2.96 -12.76
C ALA A 139 14.49 2.59 -11.48
N ASP A 140 15.04 3.04 -10.35
CA ASP A 140 14.45 2.83 -9.04
C ASP A 140 13.69 4.09 -8.59
N THR A 141 12.53 3.90 -7.97
CA THR A 141 11.91 4.88 -7.10
C THR A 141 12.17 4.50 -5.64
N LEU A 142 12.50 5.49 -4.83
CA LEU A 142 12.64 5.34 -3.38
C LEU A 142 11.55 6.13 -2.70
N ALA A 143 10.93 5.54 -1.68
CA ALA A 143 9.84 6.17 -0.96
C ALA A 143 10.00 6.01 0.55
N ASN A 144 9.53 7.01 1.31
CA ASN A 144 9.37 6.98 2.75
C ASN A 144 7.92 7.29 3.09
N LEU A 145 7.23 6.32 3.66
CA LEU A 145 5.86 6.42 4.15
C LEU A 145 5.87 6.48 5.67
N ARG A 146 5.40 7.59 6.23
CA ARG A 146 5.20 7.76 7.67
C ARG A 146 3.71 7.73 7.99
N ILE A 147 3.33 6.94 8.98
CA ILE A 147 1.95 6.80 9.43
C ILE A 147 1.86 7.28 10.88
N PHE A 148 0.85 8.09 11.17
CA PHE A 148 0.63 8.70 12.47
C PHE A 148 -0.72 8.30 13.03
N SER A 149 -0.81 8.21 14.36
CA SER A 149 -2.08 8.17 15.07
C SER A 149 -2.79 9.51 14.94
N ASP A 150 -4.10 9.49 14.81
CA ASP A 150 -4.91 10.70 14.80
C ASP A 150 -5.81 10.85 16.02
N ALA A 151 -6.60 11.94 16.04
CA ALA A 151 -7.53 12.30 17.10
C ALA A 151 -8.35 11.10 17.59
N GLY A 152 -8.27 10.83 18.88
CA GLY A 152 -8.95 9.71 19.53
C GLY A 152 -8.04 8.55 19.93
N ILE A 153 -6.79 8.51 19.43
CA ILE A 153 -5.74 7.66 19.97
C ILE A 153 -4.74 8.56 20.73
N ALA A 154 -4.60 8.38 22.00
CA ALA A 154 -3.59 9.12 22.76
C ALA A 154 -2.23 8.37 22.73
N PRO A 155 -1.10 9.07 22.46
CA PRO A 155 -1.01 10.47 22.09
C PRO A 155 -1.35 10.72 20.61
N GLU A 156 -2.02 11.82 20.32
CA GLU A 156 -2.32 12.28 18.96
C GLU A 156 -1.03 12.58 18.20
N ASN A 157 -1.05 12.36 16.87
CA ASN A 157 0.08 12.58 15.96
C ASN A 157 1.37 11.80 16.35
N LEU A 158 1.21 10.69 17.06
CA LEU A 158 2.34 9.81 17.32
C LEU A 158 2.72 9.07 16.03
N LEU A 159 3.98 9.14 15.64
CA LEU A 159 4.53 8.31 14.55
C LEU A 159 4.43 6.83 14.97
N ILE A 160 3.63 6.06 14.25
CA ILE A 160 3.40 4.64 14.54
C ILE A 160 4.11 3.71 13.56
N ALA A 161 4.44 4.21 12.37
CA ALA A 161 5.27 3.49 11.40
C ALA A 161 6.08 4.48 10.56
N ASP A 162 7.32 4.10 10.24
CA ASP A 162 8.24 4.78 9.33
C ASP A 162 8.78 3.70 8.37
N LEU A 163 8.31 3.72 7.14
CA LEU A 163 8.47 2.63 6.18
C LEU A 163 9.22 3.14 4.96
N ASN A 164 10.36 2.53 4.69
CA ASN A 164 11.11 2.80 3.47
C ASN A 164 10.84 1.69 2.46
N SER A 165 10.62 2.06 1.22
CA SER A 165 10.43 1.13 0.11
C SER A 165 11.27 1.55 -1.10
N LYS A 166 11.54 0.57 -1.94
CA LYS A 166 12.18 0.73 -3.23
C LYS A 166 11.35 -0.02 -4.25
N THR A 167 11.07 0.60 -5.38
CA THR A 167 10.39 -0.03 -6.51
C THR A 167 11.24 0.12 -7.75
N THR A 168 11.58 -0.99 -8.38
CA THR A 168 12.29 -1.01 -9.66
C THR A 168 11.28 -1.04 -10.81
N ILE A 169 11.42 -0.10 -11.73
CA ILE A 169 10.55 0.06 -12.89
C ILE A 169 11.37 -0.15 -14.15
N GLU A 170 10.92 -1.05 -15.02
CA GLU A 170 11.40 -1.20 -16.38
C GLU A 170 10.45 -0.45 -17.33
N PHE A 171 11.00 0.35 -18.22
CA PHE A 171 10.22 1.07 -19.21
C PHE A 171 10.57 0.62 -20.62
N TRP A 172 9.56 0.33 -21.37
CA TRP A 172 9.61 -0.06 -22.77
C TRP A 172 8.95 1.03 -23.59
N GLU A 173 9.78 1.84 -24.21
CA GLU A 173 9.36 2.81 -25.22
C GLU A 173 9.04 2.08 -26.50
N THR A 174 7.92 2.36 -27.12
CA THR A 174 7.54 1.78 -28.39
C THR A 174 7.79 2.77 -29.52
N LEU A 175 7.91 2.27 -30.74
CA LEU A 175 7.96 3.14 -31.90
C LEU A 175 6.58 3.76 -32.11
N ASN A 176 6.54 5.05 -32.40
CA ASN A 176 5.31 5.78 -32.74
C ASN A 176 4.88 5.43 -34.19
N GLU A 177 4.48 4.17 -34.36
CA GLU A 177 4.05 3.60 -35.64
C GLU A 177 2.51 3.56 -35.70
N ASP A 178 1.97 3.32 -36.87
CA ASP A 178 0.53 3.11 -37.03
C ASP A 178 0.10 1.83 -36.27
N GLU A 179 -1.10 1.80 -35.73
CA GLU A 179 -1.63 0.73 -34.89
C GLU A 179 -1.45 -0.69 -35.49
N GLU A 180 -1.44 -0.81 -36.84
CA GLU A 180 -1.30 -2.07 -37.52
C GLU A 180 0.13 -2.63 -37.49
N ASP A 181 1.14 -1.81 -37.20
CA ASP A 181 2.56 -2.14 -37.28
C ASP A 181 3.19 -2.36 -35.90
N CYS A 182 2.42 -2.27 -34.80
CA CYS A 182 2.94 -2.46 -33.45
C CYS A 182 3.47 -3.88 -33.23
N ASN A 183 4.77 -3.99 -32.91
CA ASN A 183 5.41 -5.26 -32.59
C ASN A 183 5.28 -5.63 -31.08
N SER A 184 4.57 -4.83 -30.30
CA SER A 184 4.31 -4.99 -28.86
C SER A 184 2.81 -5.08 -28.59
N PRO A 185 2.37 -5.60 -27.44
CA PRO A 185 0.97 -5.53 -27.05
C PRO A 185 0.49 -4.08 -27.04
N ASN A 186 -0.63 -3.81 -27.71
CA ASN A 186 -1.23 -2.49 -27.86
C ASN A 186 -2.71 -2.49 -27.43
N PRO A 187 -3.02 -2.71 -26.13
CA PRO A 187 -4.40 -2.86 -25.66
C PRO A 187 -5.20 -1.57 -25.66
N LEU A 188 -4.56 -0.39 -25.72
CA LEU A 188 -5.24 0.91 -25.75
C LEU A 188 -5.60 1.33 -27.19
N ASN A 189 -4.96 0.72 -28.20
CA ASN A 189 -5.12 1.05 -29.63
C ASN A 189 -4.90 2.55 -29.92
N THR A 190 -3.85 3.13 -29.34
CA THR A 190 -3.53 4.57 -29.48
C THR A 190 -2.18 4.81 -30.15
N GLY A 191 -1.87 4.08 -31.21
CA GLY A 191 -0.51 3.92 -31.70
C GLY A 191 0.13 2.75 -30.96
N CYS A 192 1.43 2.67 -30.86
CA CYS A 192 2.06 1.59 -30.10
C CYS A 192 2.24 2.01 -28.64
N ASP A 193 1.42 1.48 -27.74
CA ASP A 193 1.40 1.87 -26.33
C ASP A 193 2.75 1.61 -25.65
N ASP A 194 3.24 2.57 -24.88
CA ASP A 194 4.40 2.37 -24.01
C ASP A 194 4.08 1.48 -22.81
N ILE A 195 5.09 0.78 -22.29
CA ILE A 195 4.88 -0.22 -21.26
C ILE A 195 5.80 0.01 -20.06
N TYR A 196 5.21 0.21 -18.88
CA TYR A 196 5.90 0.10 -17.61
C TYR A 196 5.71 -1.30 -17.05
N ARG A 197 6.79 -1.90 -16.58
CA ARG A 197 6.79 -3.21 -15.93
C ARG A 197 7.28 -3.07 -14.51
N ILE A 198 6.51 -3.58 -13.58
CA ILE A 198 6.78 -3.54 -12.14
C ILE A 198 6.66 -4.99 -11.63
N ALA A 199 7.60 -5.43 -10.80
CA ALA A 199 7.47 -6.72 -10.14
C ALA A 199 6.31 -6.67 -9.14
N ALA A 200 5.41 -7.65 -9.16
CA ALA A 200 4.23 -7.65 -8.29
C ALA A 200 4.59 -7.65 -6.79
N ILE A 201 5.77 -8.17 -6.43
CA ILE A 201 6.26 -8.16 -5.04
C ILE A 201 6.54 -6.75 -4.51
N GLU A 202 6.80 -5.78 -5.39
CA GLU A 202 7.05 -4.39 -5.00
C GLU A 202 5.80 -3.71 -4.41
N LEU A 203 4.61 -4.23 -4.71
CA LEU A 203 3.34 -3.80 -4.12
C LEU A 203 2.83 -4.75 -3.04
N ALA A 204 3.70 -5.59 -2.48
CA ALA A 204 3.32 -6.52 -1.43
C ALA A 204 2.88 -5.78 -0.16
N PRO A 205 1.86 -6.27 0.54
CA PRO A 205 1.39 -5.66 1.76
C PRO A 205 2.47 -5.58 2.85
N ILE A 206 2.52 -4.45 3.55
CA ILE A 206 3.41 -4.25 4.70
C ILE A 206 2.60 -4.43 5.98
N THR A 207 3.18 -5.11 6.98
CA THR A 207 2.53 -5.30 8.27
C THR A 207 3.40 -4.81 9.42
N PHE A 208 2.76 -4.16 10.41
CA PHE A 208 3.42 -3.75 11.66
C PHE A 208 2.46 -3.88 12.84
N ASN A 209 3.02 -3.86 14.05
CA ASN A 209 2.23 -3.90 15.28
C ASN A 209 2.29 -2.54 15.98
N PHE A 210 1.15 -2.03 16.39
CA PHE A 210 1.06 -0.85 17.23
C PHE A 210 -0.06 -1.03 18.26
N SER A 211 0.24 -0.80 19.53
CA SER A 211 -0.67 -1.06 20.65
C SER A 211 -1.13 -2.54 20.65
N VAL A 212 -2.42 -2.77 20.68
CA VAL A 212 -3.03 -4.11 20.67
C VAL A 212 -3.42 -4.60 19.28
N TYR A 213 -3.04 -3.87 18.24
CA TYR A 213 -3.41 -4.19 16.85
C TYR A 213 -2.21 -4.59 16.01
N LYS A 214 -2.46 -5.50 15.07
CA LYS A 214 -1.61 -5.74 13.90
C LYS A 214 -2.24 -5.03 12.71
N TYR A 215 -1.52 -4.08 12.15
CA TYR A 215 -1.90 -3.34 10.95
C TYR A 215 -1.37 -4.02 9.70
N THR A 216 -2.11 -3.91 8.62
CA THR A 216 -1.69 -4.27 7.26
C THR A 216 -1.98 -3.08 6.36
N ILE A 217 -0.98 -2.67 5.59
CA ILE A 217 -1.10 -1.67 4.53
C ILE A 217 -1.06 -2.43 3.21
N ASP A 218 -2.10 -2.31 2.42
CA ASP A 218 -2.20 -2.86 1.07
C ASP A 218 -1.93 -1.75 0.07
N PHE A 219 -1.05 -2.02 -0.91
CA PHE A 219 -0.73 -1.08 -1.98
C PHE A 219 -1.39 -1.51 -3.28
N GLY A 220 -1.71 -0.54 -4.12
CA GLY A 220 -2.31 -0.77 -5.42
C GLY A 220 -1.96 0.32 -6.41
N LEU A 221 -2.32 0.08 -7.67
CA LEU A 221 -2.23 1.05 -8.75
C LEU A 221 -3.64 1.39 -9.23
N ALA A 222 -3.86 2.64 -9.60
CA ALA A 222 -5.11 3.08 -10.22
C ALA A 222 -4.80 4.05 -11.37
N PRO A 223 -5.59 4.04 -12.45
CA PRO A 223 -5.48 5.06 -13.48
C PRO A 223 -5.70 6.44 -12.86
N GLY A 224 -4.86 7.40 -13.21
CA GLY A 224 -5.07 8.78 -12.82
C GLY A 224 -6.26 9.42 -13.56
N PRO A 225 -6.69 10.63 -13.16
CA PRO A 225 -7.80 11.30 -13.79
C PRO A 225 -7.49 11.59 -15.26
N SER A 226 -8.43 11.28 -16.14
CA SER A 226 -8.39 11.75 -17.51
C SER A 226 -8.87 13.21 -17.54
N THR A 227 -7.94 14.14 -17.69
CA THR A 227 -8.29 15.51 -18.10
C THR A 227 -8.38 15.57 -19.62
N PRO A 228 -9.12 16.53 -20.21
CA PRO A 228 -9.08 16.72 -21.65
C PRO A 228 -7.63 16.86 -22.14
N GLY A 229 -7.18 15.90 -22.99
CA GLY A 229 -5.78 15.78 -23.42
C GLY A 229 -4.93 14.79 -22.63
N ASN A 230 -5.41 14.27 -21.52
CA ASN A 230 -4.79 13.14 -20.80
C ASN A 230 -5.53 11.83 -21.16
N THR A 231 -4.79 10.86 -21.59
CA THR A 231 -5.30 9.52 -21.83
C THR A 231 -5.07 8.65 -20.59
N THR A 232 -6.04 7.80 -20.29
CA THR A 232 -6.00 6.97 -19.08
C THR A 232 -5.03 5.80 -19.29
N SER A 233 -4.11 5.59 -18.37
CA SER A 233 -3.27 4.39 -18.34
C SER A 233 -4.10 3.13 -18.11
N LEU A 234 -3.70 2.00 -18.70
CA LEU A 234 -4.32 0.69 -18.50
C LEU A 234 -3.40 -0.19 -17.65
N ILE A 235 -3.90 -0.70 -16.54
CA ILE A 235 -3.15 -1.57 -15.63
C ILE A 235 -3.54 -3.02 -15.88
N CYS A 236 -2.56 -3.85 -16.23
CA CYS A 236 -2.73 -5.26 -16.54
C CYS A 236 -1.97 -6.14 -15.54
N THR A 237 -2.68 -7.10 -14.99
CA THR A 237 -2.14 -8.22 -14.23
C THR A 237 -2.44 -9.53 -14.97
N THR A 238 -1.99 -10.66 -14.47
CA THR A 238 -2.22 -11.97 -15.08
C THR A 238 -3.70 -12.19 -15.38
N GLY A 239 -4.04 -12.31 -16.67
CA GLY A 239 -5.40 -12.59 -17.14
C GLY A 239 -6.39 -11.43 -17.01
N SER A 240 -5.98 -10.22 -16.62
CA SER A 240 -6.89 -9.08 -16.46
C SER A 240 -7.15 -8.29 -17.75
N CYS A 241 -6.24 -8.38 -18.73
CA CYS A 241 -6.36 -7.64 -19.99
C CYS A 241 -6.48 -8.58 -21.18
N THR A 242 -7.43 -8.29 -22.07
CA THR A 242 -7.65 -9.07 -23.30
C THR A 242 -6.47 -8.88 -24.26
N GLY A 243 -5.97 -9.98 -24.82
CA GLY A 243 -4.88 -9.94 -25.80
C GLY A 243 -3.48 -9.71 -25.23
N VAL A 244 -3.36 -9.52 -23.92
CA VAL A 244 -2.08 -9.29 -23.23
C VAL A 244 -1.76 -10.46 -22.30
N THR A 245 -0.55 -11.01 -22.41
CA THR A 245 -0.07 -12.05 -21.51
C THR A 245 0.92 -11.46 -20.52
N VAL A 246 0.44 -11.15 -19.30
CA VAL A 246 1.28 -10.63 -18.21
C VAL A 246 1.76 -11.80 -17.35
N PRO A 247 3.06 -11.93 -17.07
CA PRO A 247 3.59 -12.91 -16.12
C PRO A 247 2.97 -12.75 -14.73
N ALA A 248 2.85 -13.86 -13.98
CA ALA A 248 2.17 -13.87 -12.68
C ALA A 248 2.87 -13.02 -11.60
N ASP A 249 4.16 -12.76 -11.78
CA ASP A 249 5.01 -11.98 -10.89
C ASP A 249 5.20 -10.53 -11.34
N GLN A 250 4.45 -10.07 -12.35
CA GLN A 250 4.57 -8.73 -12.91
C GLN A 250 3.21 -8.01 -12.97
N ILE A 251 3.30 -6.70 -12.99
CA ILE A 251 2.23 -5.76 -13.32
C ILE A 251 2.72 -4.92 -14.49
N TRP A 252 1.93 -4.85 -15.55
CA TRP A 252 2.22 -4.02 -16.71
C TRP A 252 1.26 -2.85 -16.75
N VAL A 253 1.80 -1.64 -16.94
CA VAL A 253 1.01 -0.43 -17.12
C VAL A 253 1.25 0.08 -18.53
N PHE A 254 0.19 0.12 -19.32
CA PHE A 254 0.21 0.67 -20.67
C PHE A 254 -0.16 2.15 -20.62
N THR A 255 0.62 2.94 -21.31
CA THR A 255 0.35 4.37 -21.49
C THR A 255 0.19 4.67 -22.97
N PRO A 256 -0.83 5.47 -23.32
CA PRO A 256 -1.11 5.74 -24.72
C PRO A 256 0.00 6.51 -25.40
N GLU A 257 0.30 6.12 -26.60
CA GLU A 257 1.14 6.88 -27.52
C GLU A 257 0.32 8.02 -28.11
N SER A 258 0.48 9.21 -27.57
CA SER A 258 -0.13 10.43 -28.13
C SER A 258 0.90 11.54 -28.14
N SER A 259 1.01 12.27 -29.23
CA SER A 259 2.04 13.28 -29.41
C SER A 259 1.45 14.69 -29.56
N PRO A 260 1.76 15.61 -28.66
CA PRO A 260 2.24 15.40 -27.30
C PRO A 260 1.10 14.87 -26.40
N GLY A 261 1.38 13.87 -25.57
CA GLY A 261 0.40 13.27 -24.70
C GLY A 261 0.86 13.25 -23.25
N THR A 262 -0.11 13.25 -22.34
CA THR A 262 0.15 13.03 -20.92
C THR A 262 -0.71 11.87 -20.45
N SER A 263 -0.12 10.96 -19.69
CA SER A 263 -0.83 9.90 -18.98
C SER A 263 -0.52 9.96 -17.50
N SER A 264 -1.47 9.52 -16.69
CA SER A 264 -1.36 9.58 -15.24
C SER A 264 -1.63 8.23 -14.61
N LEU A 265 -0.78 7.85 -13.66
CA LEU A 265 -0.91 6.66 -12.84
C LEU A 265 -0.86 7.05 -11.37
N TYR A 266 -1.79 6.55 -10.57
CA TYR A 266 -1.79 6.70 -9.13
C TYR A 266 -1.25 5.45 -8.43
N VAL A 267 -0.41 5.66 -7.42
CA VAL A 267 -0.14 4.66 -6.39
C VAL A 267 -1.11 4.91 -5.25
N THR A 268 -1.81 3.86 -4.85
CA THR A 268 -2.83 3.92 -3.81
C THR A 268 -2.47 3.02 -2.64
N MET A 269 -3.00 3.33 -1.47
CA MET A 269 -2.90 2.45 -0.31
C MET A 269 -4.23 2.38 0.42
N ALA A 270 -4.45 1.24 1.09
CA ALA A 270 -5.52 1.05 2.07
C ALA A 270 -4.94 0.37 3.31
N TRP A 271 -5.57 0.52 4.46
CA TRP A 271 -5.15 -0.19 5.64
C TRP A 271 -6.27 -1.00 6.28
N SER A 272 -5.87 -2.04 6.96
CA SER A 272 -6.73 -2.83 7.83
C SER A 272 -6.00 -3.11 9.15
N ALA A 273 -6.76 -3.39 10.21
CA ALA A 273 -6.17 -3.79 11.48
C ALA A 273 -6.97 -4.92 12.11
N ARG A 274 -6.26 -5.78 12.84
CA ARG A 274 -6.86 -6.83 13.67
C ARG A 274 -6.24 -6.81 15.06
N GLU A 275 -7.04 -7.10 16.07
CA GLU A 275 -6.53 -7.25 17.43
C GLU A 275 -5.52 -8.41 17.50
N ILE A 276 -4.42 -8.16 18.21
CA ILE A 276 -3.48 -9.20 18.58
C ILE A 276 -4.09 -9.94 19.77
N PRO A 277 -4.40 -11.25 19.67
CA PRO A 277 -4.99 -11.98 20.77
C PRO A 277 -4.13 -11.85 22.02
N ASN A 278 -4.64 -11.18 23.03
CA ASN A 278 -4.00 -11.16 24.34
C ASN A 278 -4.01 -12.57 24.91
N LYS A 279 -2.84 -13.18 25.06
CA LYS A 279 -2.68 -14.49 25.74
C LYS A 279 -2.86 -14.38 27.26
N VAL A 280 -3.33 -13.24 27.76
CA VAL A 280 -3.61 -13.10 29.17
C VAL A 280 -4.85 -13.95 29.48
N PRO A 281 -4.78 -14.95 30.38
CA PRO A 281 -5.95 -15.69 30.76
C PRO A 281 -7.03 -14.71 31.22
N GLU A 282 -8.24 -14.87 30.69
CA GLU A 282 -9.36 -14.01 31.06
C GLU A 282 -9.48 -13.94 32.59
N PRO A 283 -9.85 -12.79 33.18
CA PRO A 283 -9.99 -12.66 34.61
C PRO A 283 -10.88 -13.73 35.25
N SER A 284 -11.86 -14.24 34.49
CA SER A 284 -12.71 -15.38 34.84
C SER A 284 -11.92 -16.68 35.02
N VAL A 285 -10.90 -16.93 34.19
CA VAL A 285 -10.05 -18.13 34.32
C VAL A 285 -9.16 -18.04 35.57
N LEU A 286 -8.61 -16.86 35.83
CA LEU A 286 -7.84 -16.60 37.05
C LEU A 286 -8.71 -16.70 38.32
N ALA A 287 -9.94 -16.18 38.24
CA ALA A 287 -10.91 -16.31 39.34
C ALA A 287 -11.30 -17.79 39.57
N LEU A 288 -11.56 -18.56 38.50
CA LEU A 288 -11.88 -20.00 38.59
C LEU A 288 -10.72 -20.78 39.19
N LEU A 289 -9.50 -20.47 38.78
CA LEU A 289 -8.29 -21.08 39.33
C LEU A 289 -8.15 -20.74 40.82
N GLY A 290 -8.38 -19.49 41.19
CA GLY A 290 -8.40 -19.02 42.59
C GLY A 290 -9.44 -19.75 43.45
N PHE A 291 -10.68 -19.88 42.97
CA PHE A 291 -11.74 -20.61 43.66
C PHE A 291 -11.47 -22.10 43.73
N GLY A 292 -10.86 -22.70 42.66
CA GLY A 292 -10.43 -24.08 42.68
C GLY A 292 -9.40 -24.40 43.75
N VAL A 293 -8.40 -23.55 43.94
CA VAL A 293 -7.37 -23.67 44.99
C VAL A 293 -7.97 -23.46 46.36
N LEU A 294 -8.84 -22.47 46.58
CA LEU A 294 -9.55 -22.28 47.85
C LEU A 294 -10.45 -23.48 48.17
N GLY A 295 -11.22 -23.97 47.22
CA GLY A 295 -12.07 -25.15 47.38
C GLY A 295 -11.29 -26.41 47.81
N ALA A 296 -10.13 -26.62 47.19
CA ALA A 296 -9.23 -27.72 47.53
C ALA A 296 -8.65 -27.56 48.96
N ALA A 297 -8.31 -26.36 49.38
CA ALA A 297 -7.80 -26.05 50.72
C ALA A 297 -8.87 -26.28 51.81
N PHE A 298 -10.13 -25.95 51.52
CA PHE A 298 -11.23 -26.23 52.44
C PHE A 298 -11.56 -27.73 52.54
N ALA A 299 -11.50 -28.45 51.45
CA ALA A 299 -11.72 -29.93 51.43
C ALA A 299 -10.67 -30.69 52.23
N THR A 300 -9.41 -30.29 52.14
CA THR A 300 -8.29 -30.92 52.92
C THR A 300 -8.37 -30.63 54.41
N ARG A 301 -8.90 -29.45 54.79
CA ARG A 301 -9.09 -29.10 56.22
C ARG A 301 -10.17 -29.95 56.88
N ARG A 302 -11.26 -30.24 56.20
CA ARG A 302 -12.35 -31.10 56.73
C ARG A 302 -11.91 -32.55 56.94
N ARG A 303 -10.99 -33.11 56.15
CA ARG A 303 -10.47 -34.48 56.29
C ARG A 303 -9.55 -34.65 57.50
N LYS A 304 -9.00 -33.61 58.07
CA LYS A 304 -8.14 -33.69 59.25
C LYS A 304 -8.90 -33.59 60.58
N GLN A 305 -10.23 -33.34 60.55
CA GLN A 305 -11.08 -33.22 61.75
C GLN A 305 -12.06 -34.35 61.90
N SER A 306 -12.03 -35.38 61.10
CA SER A 306 -12.72 -36.65 61.20
C SER A 306 -11.69 -37.78 61.43
#